data_bd50b8201a6012da3f8a80696d44c5d9
#
_entry.id   bd50b8201a6012da3f8a80696d44c5d9
#
_cell.length_a   1.000
_cell.length_b   1.000
_cell.length_c   1.000
_cell.angle_alpha   90.00
_cell.angle_beta   90.00
_cell.angle_gamma   90.00
#
_symmetry.space_group_name_H-M   'P 1'
#
loop_
_entity.id
_entity.type
_entity.pdbx_description
1 polymer ?
#
loop_
_entity_poly.entity_id
_entity_poly.type
_entity_poly.pdbx_seq_one_letter_code
_entity_poly.pdbx_strand_id
1 'polypeptide(L)'
;MRVLMVVGSPHKEGCVYTALCEVASALNAEGIDTDFFWIGNKPIGGCIGCHGCAKKHRCVFDDKVNEFLSIAGDYDGFVFGTPVHWASAAGAMSAFLDRVFYADFCGGLNSFLLKPAAAVVTARRAGTTATWDQINKYFGLMQMPIITSRYWNMAFGANPEELKKDMEGMQIMRILGKNMAWFLKCKQAGEKAGISLPEQEKIDFTNFIRNDL
;
A
#
# COMPACT_ATOMS: atom_id res chain seq x y z
N MET A 1 -4.17 16.30 6.31
CA MET A 1 -3.43 15.17 5.73
C MET A 1 -4.42 14.07 5.41
N ARG A 2 -4.16 13.30 4.33
CA ARG A 2 -5.10 12.26 3.83
C ARG A 2 -4.37 10.95 3.61
N VAL A 3 -4.98 9.83 4.01
CA VAL A 3 -4.45 8.47 3.80
C VAL A 3 -5.41 7.66 2.95
N LEU A 4 -4.90 6.97 1.91
CA LEU A 4 -5.70 6.15 1.03
C LEU A 4 -5.67 4.67 1.48
N MET A 5 -6.86 4.15 1.79
CA MET A 5 -7.09 2.75 2.13
C MET A 5 -7.35 1.95 0.85
N VAL A 6 -6.44 1.06 0.46
CA VAL A 6 -6.55 0.26 -0.77
C VAL A 6 -7.12 -1.11 -0.43
N VAL A 7 -8.33 -1.39 -0.93
CA VAL A 7 -9.03 -2.66 -0.70
C VAL A 7 -8.71 -3.64 -1.82
N GLY A 8 -7.74 -4.54 -1.58
CA GLY A 8 -7.25 -5.56 -2.51
C GLY A 8 -8.03 -6.89 -2.46
N SER A 9 -9.25 -6.88 -1.96
CA SER A 9 -10.16 -8.03 -1.91
C SER A 9 -11.18 -7.96 -3.04
N PRO A 10 -11.58 -9.10 -3.65
CA PRO A 10 -12.72 -9.14 -4.58
C PRO A 10 -14.05 -8.80 -3.91
N HIS A 11 -14.13 -8.93 -2.58
CA HIS A 11 -15.29 -8.53 -1.77
C HIS A 11 -15.10 -7.11 -1.28
N LYS A 12 -15.89 -6.17 -1.82
CA LYS A 12 -15.77 -4.74 -1.51
C LYS A 12 -15.85 -4.44 -0.02
N GLU A 13 -16.77 -5.08 0.70
CA GLU A 13 -17.05 -4.88 2.13
C GLU A 13 -16.75 -6.15 2.95
N GLY A 14 -15.72 -6.94 2.57
CA GLY A 14 -15.29 -8.15 3.26
C GLY A 14 -14.33 -7.89 4.43
N CYS A 15 -13.64 -8.95 4.86
CA CYS A 15 -12.67 -8.88 5.98
C CYS A 15 -11.62 -7.78 5.81
N VAL A 16 -11.06 -7.62 4.61
CA VAL A 16 -10.06 -6.59 4.33
C VAL A 16 -10.63 -5.20 4.57
N TYR A 17 -11.80 -4.91 4.04
CA TYR A 17 -12.47 -3.62 4.25
C TYR A 17 -12.73 -3.37 5.75
N THR A 18 -13.23 -4.39 6.47
CA THR A 18 -13.49 -4.31 7.91
C THR A 18 -12.22 -3.98 8.71
N ALA A 19 -11.09 -4.64 8.39
CA ALA A 19 -9.81 -4.33 9.02
C ALA A 19 -9.33 -2.91 8.71
N LEU A 20 -9.45 -2.48 7.45
CA LEU A 20 -9.09 -1.12 7.03
C LEU A 20 -9.98 -0.05 7.65
N CYS A 21 -11.27 -0.33 7.88
CA CYS A 21 -12.17 0.59 8.61
C CYS A 21 -11.69 0.84 10.05
N GLU A 22 -11.14 -0.17 10.72
CA GLU A 22 -10.59 -0.02 12.07
C GLU A 22 -9.33 0.87 12.07
N VAL A 23 -8.45 0.72 11.05
CA VAL A 23 -7.29 1.60 10.85
C VAL A 23 -7.76 3.02 10.55
N ALA A 24 -8.72 3.19 9.65
CA ALA A 24 -9.27 4.47 9.25
C ALA A 24 -9.92 5.21 10.43
N SER A 25 -10.69 4.49 11.25
CA SER A 25 -11.30 5.05 12.47
C SER A 25 -10.24 5.63 13.41
N ALA A 26 -9.12 4.91 13.60
CA ALA A 26 -8.02 5.38 14.44
C ALA A 26 -7.30 6.61 13.84
N LEU A 27 -7.11 6.66 12.51
CA LEU A 27 -6.55 7.81 11.80
C LEU A 27 -7.46 9.02 11.91
N ASN A 28 -8.77 8.84 11.66
CA ASN A 28 -9.75 9.92 11.72
C ASN A 28 -9.87 10.53 13.14
N ALA A 29 -9.79 9.67 14.18
CA ALA A 29 -9.75 10.14 15.57
C ALA A 29 -8.50 10.99 15.88
N GLU A 30 -7.43 10.84 15.10
CA GLU A 30 -6.20 11.64 15.18
C GLU A 30 -6.20 12.85 14.24
N GLY A 31 -7.31 13.14 13.55
CA GLY A 31 -7.47 14.25 12.62
C GLY A 31 -6.81 14.05 11.25
N ILE A 32 -6.64 12.79 10.84
CA ILE A 32 -6.15 12.42 9.50
C ILE A 32 -7.34 11.88 8.69
N ASP A 33 -7.66 12.52 7.57
CA ASP A 33 -8.74 12.10 6.69
C ASP A 33 -8.39 10.79 5.97
N THR A 34 -9.40 9.98 5.69
CA THR A 34 -9.21 8.70 5.01
C THR A 34 -10.21 8.50 3.89
N ASP A 35 -9.73 7.99 2.75
CA ASP A 35 -10.55 7.57 1.63
C ASP A 35 -10.30 6.10 1.30
N PHE A 36 -11.23 5.47 0.60
CA PHE A 36 -11.12 4.08 0.20
C PHE A 36 -11.07 3.93 -1.32
N PHE A 37 -10.10 3.16 -1.78
CA PHE A 37 -9.98 2.73 -3.17
C PHE A 37 -10.12 1.22 -3.27
N TRP A 38 -11.20 0.75 -3.87
CA TRP A 38 -11.41 -0.67 -4.13
C TRP A 38 -10.90 -1.02 -5.52
N ILE A 39 -9.96 -2.00 -5.60
CA ILE A 39 -9.39 -2.44 -6.88
C ILE A 39 -10.39 -3.18 -7.78
N GLY A 40 -11.56 -3.53 -7.24
CA GLY A 40 -12.61 -4.21 -7.99
C GLY A 40 -12.54 -5.73 -7.88
N ASN A 41 -13.45 -6.40 -8.58
CA ASN A 41 -13.53 -7.86 -8.70
C ASN A 41 -13.34 -8.34 -10.15
N LYS A 42 -13.05 -7.44 -11.08
CA LYS A 42 -12.69 -7.80 -12.45
C LYS A 42 -11.23 -8.26 -12.49
N PRO A 43 -10.85 -9.15 -13.43
CA PRO A 43 -9.47 -9.55 -13.61
C PRO A 43 -8.54 -8.34 -13.84
N ILE A 44 -7.46 -8.28 -13.08
CA ILE A 44 -6.35 -7.34 -13.31
C ILE A 44 -5.19 -8.14 -13.89
N GLY A 45 -4.79 -7.83 -15.12
CA GLY A 45 -3.63 -8.47 -15.75
C GLY A 45 -2.33 -8.03 -15.09
N GLY A 46 -1.34 -8.92 -15.03
CA GLY A 46 0.00 -8.60 -14.55
C GLY A 46 0.75 -7.64 -15.48
N CYS A 47 1.90 -7.14 -15.01
CA CYS A 47 2.80 -6.34 -15.83
C CYS A 47 3.39 -7.21 -16.95
N ILE A 48 3.35 -6.72 -18.18
CA ILE A 48 3.88 -7.41 -19.38
C ILE A 48 5.27 -6.91 -19.78
N GLY A 49 5.91 -6.06 -18.98
CA GLY A 49 7.26 -5.55 -19.24
C GLY A 49 7.41 -4.72 -20.52
N CYS A 50 6.34 -4.10 -21.00
CA CYS A 50 6.33 -3.37 -22.29
C CYS A 50 7.03 -2.00 -22.26
N HIS A 51 7.45 -1.52 -21.10
CA HIS A 51 8.07 -0.20 -20.87
C HIS A 51 7.27 1.01 -21.38
N GLY A 52 5.99 0.83 -21.73
CA GLY A 52 5.13 1.91 -22.23
C GLY A 52 4.92 3.04 -21.23
N CYS A 53 5.00 2.75 -19.94
CA CYS A 53 4.86 3.73 -18.85
C CYS A 53 5.97 4.79 -18.87
N ALA A 54 7.19 4.45 -19.27
CA ALA A 54 8.30 5.40 -19.38
C ALA A 54 8.02 6.54 -20.39
N LYS A 55 7.16 6.29 -21.39
CA LYS A 55 6.80 7.29 -22.40
C LYS A 55 5.44 7.95 -22.14
N LYS A 56 4.50 7.19 -21.55
CA LYS A 56 3.10 7.63 -21.40
C LYS A 56 2.81 8.17 -20.00
N HIS A 57 3.74 8.02 -19.05
CA HIS A 57 3.56 8.36 -17.63
C HIS A 57 2.32 7.67 -17.00
N ARG A 58 1.93 6.52 -17.56
CA ARG A 58 0.81 5.68 -17.10
C ARG A 58 0.94 4.26 -17.67
N CYS A 59 0.25 3.29 -17.07
CA CYS A 59 0.20 1.95 -17.62
C CYS A 59 -0.51 1.94 -18.99
N VAL A 60 -0.10 1.03 -19.89
CA VAL A 60 -0.74 0.89 -21.22
C VAL A 60 -2.15 0.32 -21.14
N PHE A 61 -2.46 -0.46 -20.08
CA PHE A 61 -3.81 -0.96 -19.86
C PHE A 61 -4.65 0.10 -19.14
N ASP A 62 -5.80 0.42 -19.70
CA ASP A 62 -6.72 1.41 -19.14
C ASP A 62 -7.72 0.75 -18.19
N ASP A 63 -7.33 0.65 -16.92
CA ASP A 63 -8.08 -0.03 -15.87
C ASP A 63 -7.83 0.62 -14.49
N LYS A 64 -8.19 -0.08 -13.41
CA LYS A 64 -8.05 0.36 -12.00
C LYS A 64 -6.64 0.82 -11.61
N VAL A 65 -5.60 0.37 -12.31
CA VAL A 65 -4.23 0.82 -12.07
C VAL A 65 -4.07 2.30 -12.43
N ASN A 66 -4.55 2.71 -13.61
CA ASN A 66 -4.46 4.10 -14.03
C ASN A 66 -5.42 5.01 -13.25
N GLU A 67 -6.61 4.52 -12.88
CA GLU A 67 -7.51 5.25 -11.98
C GLU A 67 -6.82 5.56 -10.63
N PHE A 68 -6.14 4.57 -10.05
CA PHE A 68 -5.39 4.75 -8.82
C PHE A 68 -4.22 5.72 -8.97
N LEU A 69 -3.40 5.56 -10.01
CA LEU A 69 -2.25 6.43 -10.26
C LEU A 69 -2.66 7.89 -10.46
N SER A 70 -3.83 8.14 -11.04
CA SER A 70 -4.32 9.51 -11.26
C SER A 70 -4.66 10.28 -9.97
N ILE A 71 -4.86 9.57 -8.85
CA ILE A 71 -5.19 10.17 -7.55
C ILE A 71 -4.11 9.97 -6.49
N ALA A 72 -3.16 9.05 -6.71
CA ALA A 72 -2.16 8.68 -5.70
C ALA A 72 -1.31 9.88 -5.23
N GLY A 73 -1.05 10.83 -6.13
CA GLY A 73 -0.30 12.05 -5.81
C GLY A 73 -0.93 12.90 -4.70
N ASP A 74 -2.26 12.85 -4.54
CA ASP A 74 -3.05 13.70 -3.62
C ASP A 74 -3.04 13.20 -2.17
N TYR A 75 -2.44 12.04 -1.90
CA TYR A 75 -2.41 11.43 -0.57
C TYR A 75 -1.05 11.51 0.08
N ASP A 76 -1.05 11.65 1.40
CA ASP A 76 0.14 11.75 2.25
C ASP A 76 0.65 10.38 2.72
N GLY A 77 -0.18 9.32 2.63
CA GLY A 77 0.15 7.97 3.05
C GLY A 77 -0.83 6.93 2.51
N PHE A 78 -0.47 5.65 2.64
CA PHE A 78 -1.23 4.54 2.05
C PHE A 78 -1.33 3.35 3.00
N VAL A 79 -2.49 2.68 3.03
CA VAL A 79 -2.66 1.38 3.68
C VAL A 79 -3.22 0.38 2.67
N PHE A 80 -2.41 -0.59 2.30
CA PHE A 80 -2.76 -1.63 1.32
C PHE A 80 -3.26 -2.88 2.03
N GLY A 81 -4.54 -3.17 1.87
CA GLY A 81 -5.17 -4.36 2.45
C GLY A 81 -5.33 -5.49 1.44
N THR A 82 -4.99 -6.71 1.80
CA THR A 82 -5.18 -7.91 0.98
C THR A 82 -5.61 -9.12 1.81
N PRO A 83 -6.46 -10.00 1.28
CA PRO A 83 -6.65 -11.31 1.90
C PRO A 83 -5.50 -12.24 1.51
N VAL A 84 -5.27 -13.28 2.30
CA VAL A 84 -4.52 -14.46 1.84
C VAL A 84 -5.45 -15.29 0.97
N HIS A 85 -5.12 -15.41 -0.31
CA HIS A 85 -5.79 -16.31 -1.22
C HIS A 85 -4.88 -17.49 -1.55
N TRP A 86 -5.30 -18.67 -1.09
CA TRP A 86 -4.59 -19.94 -1.24
C TRP A 86 -3.20 -19.92 -0.60
N ALA A 87 -2.20 -19.30 -1.20
CA ALA A 87 -0.81 -19.35 -0.76
C ALA A 87 -0.19 -17.98 -0.38
N SER A 88 -0.72 -16.88 -0.91
CA SER A 88 -0.12 -15.53 -0.78
C SER A 88 -1.18 -14.43 -0.90
N ALA A 89 -0.75 -13.20 -1.15
CA ALA A 89 -1.67 -12.10 -1.48
C ALA A 89 -2.61 -12.48 -2.63
N ALA A 90 -3.83 -11.92 -2.63
CA ALA A 90 -4.74 -12.09 -3.75
C ALA A 90 -4.04 -11.76 -5.08
N GLY A 91 -4.15 -12.64 -6.09
CA GLY A 91 -3.45 -12.46 -7.36
C GLY A 91 -3.74 -11.13 -8.05
N ALA A 92 -4.99 -10.63 -7.94
CA ALA A 92 -5.35 -9.29 -8.42
C ALA A 92 -4.59 -8.19 -7.69
N MET A 93 -4.34 -8.34 -6.38
CA MET A 93 -3.56 -7.38 -5.60
C MET A 93 -2.09 -7.38 -6.03
N SER A 94 -1.47 -8.53 -6.22
CA SER A 94 -0.10 -8.62 -6.71
C SER A 94 0.05 -7.99 -8.10
N ALA A 95 -0.85 -8.32 -9.03
CA ALA A 95 -0.86 -7.76 -10.37
C ALA A 95 -1.09 -6.22 -10.37
N PHE A 96 -1.94 -5.74 -9.45
CA PHE A 96 -2.19 -4.32 -9.24
C PHE A 96 -0.92 -3.60 -8.75
N LEU A 97 -0.25 -4.12 -7.72
CA LEU A 97 0.96 -3.52 -7.14
C LEU A 97 2.12 -3.52 -8.13
N ASP A 98 2.36 -4.63 -8.85
CA ASP A 98 3.39 -4.71 -9.89
C ASP A 98 3.23 -3.58 -10.90
N ARG A 99 2.01 -3.34 -11.35
CA ARG A 99 1.75 -2.32 -12.37
C ARG A 99 1.73 -0.90 -11.83
N VAL A 100 1.18 -0.69 -10.64
CA VAL A 100 1.14 0.63 -9.99
C VAL A 100 2.56 1.13 -9.75
N PHE A 101 3.36 0.37 -9.01
CA PHE A 101 4.68 0.81 -8.62
C PHE A 101 5.66 0.86 -9.80
N TYR A 102 5.57 -0.11 -10.72
CA TYR A 102 6.41 -0.06 -11.92
C TYR A 102 6.06 1.13 -12.83
N ALA A 103 4.77 1.44 -12.98
CA ALA A 103 4.36 2.58 -13.81
C ALA A 103 4.70 3.93 -13.16
N ASP A 104 4.61 4.04 -11.83
CA ASP A 104 5.03 5.22 -11.09
C ASP A 104 6.54 5.45 -11.23
N PHE A 105 7.34 4.41 -10.97
CA PHE A 105 8.80 4.46 -11.05
C PHE A 105 9.28 4.77 -12.47
N CYS A 106 8.89 3.97 -13.47
CA CYS A 106 9.31 4.15 -14.85
C CYS A 106 8.73 5.41 -15.49
N GLY A 107 7.56 5.85 -15.06
CA GLY A 107 6.89 7.06 -15.52
C GLY A 107 7.41 8.34 -14.84
N GLY A 108 8.23 8.23 -13.80
CA GLY A 108 8.75 9.38 -13.06
C GLY A 108 7.67 10.18 -12.34
N LEU A 109 6.58 9.52 -11.86
CA LEU A 109 5.47 10.21 -11.21
C LEU A 109 5.81 10.61 -9.78
N ASN A 110 6.63 9.82 -9.09
CA ASN A 110 7.06 10.03 -7.70
C ASN A 110 5.89 10.13 -6.69
N SER A 111 4.77 9.47 -6.98
CA SER A 111 3.56 9.56 -6.17
C SER A 111 3.73 8.96 -4.76
N PHE A 112 4.72 8.06 -4.59
CA PHE A 112 4.93 7.28 -3.37
C PHE A 112 6.20 7.66 -2.60
N LEU A 113 7.13 8.36 -3.21
CA LEU A 113 8.44 8.66 -2.63
C LEU A 113 8.32 9.29 -1.24
N LEU A 114 8.91 8.63 -0.23
CA LEU A 114 8.93 9.07 1.17
C LEU A 114 7.55 9.34 1.81
N LYS A 115 6.49 8.77 1.22
CA LYS A 115 5.17 8.71 1.84
C LYS A 115 5.03 7.40 2.63
N PRO A 116 4.54 7.43 3.88
CA PRO A 116 4.40 6.23 4.70
C PRO A 116 3.40 5.25 4.09
N ALA A 117 3.71 3.96 4.20
CA ALA A 117 2.82 2.89 3.78
C ALA A 117 2.70 1.79 4.84
N ALA A 118 1.60 1.07 4.82
CA ALA A 118 1.41 -0.14 5.62
C ALA A 118 0.70 -1.22 4.82
N ALA A 119 1.12 -2.48 5.03
CA ALA A 119 0.36 -3.64 4.60
C ALA A 119 -0.57 -4.11 5.71
N VAL A 120 -1.82 -4.44 5.38
CA VAL A 120 -2.80 -5.10 6.24
C VAL A 120 -3.22 -6.41 5.58
N VAL A 121 -3.10 -7.52 6.30
CA VAL A 121 -3.38 -8.84 5.76
C VAL A 121 -4.47 -9.52 6.57
N THR A 122 -5.49 -10.04 5.90
CA THR A 122 -6.53 -10.85 6.54
C THR A 122 -6.50 -12.30 6.03
N ALA A 123 -6.76 -13.23 6.93
CA ALA A 123 -6.88 -14.63 6.58
C ALA A 123 -7.86 -15.33 7.53
N ARG A 124 -8.39 -16.47 7.09
CA ARG A 124 -9.12 -17.35 7.99
C ARG A 124 -8.16 -18.02 9.01
N ARG A 125 -6.92 -18.36 8.61
CA ARG A 125 -5.99 -19.12 9.45
C ARG A 125 -4.51 -18.78 9.27
N ALA A 126 -3.93 -19.01 8.08
CA ALA A 126 -2.47 -18.99 7.88
C ALA A 126 -2.07 -18.22 6.62
N GLY A 127 -0.75 -18.02 6.42
CA GLY A 127 -0.18 -17.37 5.24
C GLY A 127 -0.03 -15.85 5.37
N THR A 128 -0.42 -15.27 6.48
CA THR A 128 -0.42 -13.82 6.70
C THR A 128 0.99 -13.23 6.74
N THR A 129 1.95 -13.88 7.40
CA THR A 129 3.34 -13.39 7.49
C THR A 129 4.01 -13.33 6.13
N ALA A 130 3.98 -14.42 5.36
CA ALA A 130 4.55 -14.47 4.01
C ALA A 130 3.90 -13.44 3.07
N THR A 131 2.59 -13.23 3.19
CA THR A 131 1.86 -12.22 2.43
C THR A 131 2.26 -10.80 2.85
N TRP A 132 2.40 -10.56 4.14
CA TRP A 132 2.83 -9.28 4.68
C TRP A 132 4.25 -8.92 4.23
N ASP A 133 5.18 -9.87 4.27
CA ASP A 133 6.54 -9.71 3.77
C ASP A 133 6.55 -9.39 2.27
N GLN A 134 5.71 -10.08 1.48
CA GLN A 134 5.59 -9.84 0.04
C GLN A 134 5.18 -8.40 -0.26
N ILE A 135 4.16 -7.88 0.42
CA ILE A 135 3.66 -6.52 0.18
C ILE A 135 4.67 -5.46 0.62
N ASN A 136 5.33 -5.64 1.76
CA ASN A 136 6.31 -4.67 2.28
C ASN A 136 7.54 -4.51 1.37
N LYS A 137 7.89 -5.50 0.56
CA LYS A 137 8.98 -5.39 -0.43
C LYS A 137 8.70 -4.30 -1.47
N TYR A 138 7.45 -4.15 -1.89
CA TYR A 138 7.06 -3.06 -2.80
C TYR A 138 7.34 -1.69 -2.16
N PHE A 139 6.99 -1.52 -0.89
CA PHE A 139 7.20 -0.26 -0.18
C PHE A 139 8.69 0.06 -0.03
N GLY A 140 9.50 -0.94 0.34
CA GLY A 140 10.95 -0.78 0.43
C GLY A 140 11.57 -0.34 -0.89
N LEU A 141 11.15 -0.94 -2.02
CA LEU A 141 11.64 -0.57 -3.35
C LEU A 141 11.27 0.87 -3.73
N MET A 142 10.13 1.37 -3.28
CA MET A 142 9.63 2.72 -3.56
C MET A 142 10.07 3.76 -2.51
N GLN A 143 11.02 3.42 -1.63
CA GLN A 143 11.50 4.28 -0.55
C GLN A 143 10.38 4.79 0.38
N MET A 144 9.34 3.99 0.58
CA MET A 144 8.23 4.33 1.46
C MET A 144 8.55 3.88 2.90
N PRO A 145 8.48 4.76 3.90
CA PRO A 145 8.57 4.34 5.31
C PRO A 145 7.46 3.35 5.65
N ILE A 146 7.84 2.15 6.11
CA ILE A 146 6.90 1.09 6.45
C ILE A 146 6.40 1.29 7.88
N ILE A 147 5.12 1.55 8.04
CA ILE A 147 4.50 1.73 9.35
C ILE A 147 4.01 0.38 9.89
N THR A 148 4.42 0.09 11.11
CA THR A 148 4.07 -1.13 11.82
C THR A 148 3.18 -0.84 13.02
N SER A 149 2.50 -1.87 13.51
CA SER A 149 1.80 -1.86 14.78
C SER A 149 2.66 -2.47 15.90
N ARG A 150 2.05 -2.87 17.01
CA ARG A 150 2.70 -3.64 18.10
C ARG A 150 3.06 -5.08 17.71
N TYR A 151 2.46 -5.58 16.62
CA TYR A 151 2.68 -6.90 16.02
C TYR A 151 2.58 -6.77 14.50
N TRP A 152 2.75 -7.86 13.74
CA TRP A 152 2.52 -7.85 12.30
C TRP A 152 1.07 -7.46 11.99
N ASN A 153 0.86 -6.63 10.99
CA ASN A 153 -0.44 -6.03 10.68
C ASN A 153 -1.40 -7.06 10.05
N MET A 154 -1.94 -7.94 10.86
CA MET A 154 -2.84 -9.01 10.43
C MET A 154 -4.05 -9.13 11.34
N ALA A 155 -5.14 -9.70 10.78
CA ALA A 155 -6.36 -10.03 11.51
C ALA A 155 -7.00 -11.28 10.89
N PHE A 156 -7.72 -12.05 11.71
CA PHE A 156 -8.21 -13.38 11.37
C PHE A 156 -9.73 -13.45 11.42
N GLY A 157 -10.35 -14.04 10.37
CA GLY A 157 -11.76 -14.30 10.28
C GLY A 157 -12.13 -14.81 8.89
N ALA A 158 -13.13 -15.65 8.77
CA ALA A 158 -13.66 -16.12 7.49
C ALA A 158 -14.66 -15.13 6.87
N ASN A 159 -15.24 -14.27 7.68
CA ASN A 159 -16.18 -13.22 7.31
C ASN A 159 -16.00 -12.00 8.23
N PRO A 160 -16.65 -10.85 7.93
CA PRO A 160 -16.53 -9.63 8.72
C PRO A 160 -16.94 -9.78 10.19
N GLU A 161 -17.97 -10.58 10.46
CA GLU A 161 -18.50 -10.82 11.82
C GLU A 161 -17.50 -11.60 12.68
N GLU A 162 -16.82 -12.58 12.09
CA GLU A 162 -15.75 -13.33 12.76
C GLU A 162 -14.51 -12.45 12.95
N LEU A 163 -14.13 -11.69 11.92
CA LEU A 163 -12.97 -10.80 12.00
C LEU A 163 -13.09 -9.80 13.16
N LYS A 164 -14.28 -9.24 13.39
CA LYS A 164 -14.54 -8.33 14.50
C LYS A 164 -14.36 -8.97 15.88
N LYS A 165 -14.42 -10.31 15.96
CA LYS A 165 -14.17 -11.06 17.20
C LYS A 165 -12.68 -11.31 17.47
N ASP A 166 -11.83 -11.11 16.49
CA ASP A 166 -10.37 -11.11 16.66
C ASP A 166 -9.94 -9.82 17.37
N MET A 167 -10.06 -9.82 18.69
CA MET A 167 -9.80 -8.66 19.54
C MET A 167 -8.35 -8.18 19.43
N GLU A 168 -7.41 -9.11 19.25
CA GLU A 168 -6.00 -8.78 19.07
C GLU A 168 -5.77 -8.15 17.69
N GLY A 169 -6.30 -8.74 16.61
CA GLY A 169 -6.21 -8.19 15.26
C GLY A 169 -6.82 -6.80 15.18
N MET A 170 -8.00 -6.57 15.77
CA MET A 170 -8.61 -5.24 15.83
C MET A 170 -7.76 -4.25 16.63
N GLN A 171 -7.16 -4.65 17.73
CA GLN A 171 -6.21 -3.81 18.48
C GLN A 171 -4.98 -3.46 17.63
N ILE A 172 -4.43 -4.42 16.88
CA ILE A 172 -3.31 -4.20 15.97
C ILE A 172 -3.68 -3.14 14.92
N MET A 173 -4.88 -3.20 14.34
CA MET A 173 -5.37 -2.21 13.36
C MET A 173 -5.46 -0.81 13.98
N ARG A 174 -6.01 -0.67 15.18
CA ARG A 174 -6.10 0.64 15.87
C ARG A 174 -4.72 1.23 16.15
N ILE A 175 -3.79 0.41 16.63
CA ILE A 175 -2.42 0.87 16.92
C ILE A 175 -1.70 1.25 15.64
N LEU A 176 -1.87 0.50 14.55
CA LEU A 176 -1.34 0.86 13.23
C LEU A 176 -1.80 2.26 12.80
N GLY A 177 -3.10 2.55 12.91
CA GLY A 177 -3.65 3.86 12.57
C GLY A 177 -3.04 4.98 13.41
N LYS A 178 -2.89 4.78 14.74
CA LYS A 178 -2.25 5.74 15.63
C LYS A 178 -0.77 5.96 15.29
N ASN A 179 -0.02 4.89 15.01
CA ASN A 179 1.39 4.98 14.64
C ASN A 179 1.57 5.74 13.31
N MET A 180 0.72 5.48 12.33
CA MET A 180 0.75 6.19 11.05
C MET A 180 0.38 7.68 11.25
N ALA A 181 -0.62 7.99 12.05
CA ALA A 181 -0.98 9.37 12.38
C ALA A 181 0.17 10.13 13.06
N TRP A 182 0.83 9.49 14.03
CA TRP A 182 2.00 10.06 14.68
C TRP A 182 3.13 10.35 13.69
N PHE A 183 3.47 9.38 12.82
CA PHE A 183 4.50 9.56 11.81
C PHE A 183 4.18 10.73 10.87
N LEU A 184 2.96 10.80 10.36
CA LEU A 184 2.52 11.88 9.47
C LEU A 184 2.59 13.25 10.15
N LYS A 185 2.20 13.35 11.42
CA LYS A 185 2.31 14.58 12.23
C LYS A 185 3.77 14.99 12.43
N CYS A 186 4.66 14.03 12.71
CA CYS A 186 6.11 14.31 12.83
C CYS A 186 6.70 14.79 11.50
N LYS A 187 6.36 14.13 10.38
CA LYS A 187 6.79 14.55 9.04
C LYS A 187 6.33 15.97 8.74
N GLN A 188 5.04 16.28 8.96
CA GLN A 188 4.50 17.62 8.74
C GLN A 188 5.16 18.68 9.65
N ALA A 189 5.45 18.34 10.91
CA ALA A 189 6.14 19.23 11.83
C ALA A 189 7.58 19.51 11.37
N GLY A 190 8.28 18.51 10.87
CA GLY A 190 9.61 18.63 10.26
C GLY A 190 9.59 19.55 9.05
N GLU A 191 8.66 19.35 8.14
CA GLU A 191 8.48 20.21 6.95
C GLU A 191 8.22 21.69 7.35
N LYS A 192 7.34 21.92 8.33
CA LYS A 192 7.09 23.26 8.87
C LYS A 192 8.30 23.89 9.56
N ALA A 193 9.18 23.08 10.12
CA ALA A 193 10.45 23.51 10.72
C ALA A 193 11.58 23.71 9.69
N GLY A 194 11.31 23.54 8.39
CA GLY A 194 12.26 23.73 7.30
C GLY A 194 13.12 22.49 6.99
N ILE A 195 12.78 21.32 7.51
CA ILE A 195 13.46 20.07 7.14
C ILE A 195 12.95 19.64 5.75
N SER A 196 13.83 19.75 4.74
CA SER A 196 13.54 19.32 3.38
C SER A 196 13.67 17.79 3.23
N LEU A 197 13.00 17.25 2.20
CA LEU A 197 13.25 15.86 1.80
C LEU A 197 14.71 15.70 1.34
N PRO A 198 15.31 14.50 1.53
CA PRO A 198 16.66 14.23 1.06
C PRO A 198 16.73 14.34 -0.47
N GLU A 199 17.83 14.88 -0.96
CA GLU A 199 18.14 14.91 -2.39
C GLU A 199 18.23 13.47 -2.92
N GLN A 200 17.63 13.25 -4.09
CA GLN A 200 17.66 11.95 -4.75
C GLN A 200 18.83 11.92 -5.73
N GLU A 201 19.73 10.97 -5.53
CA GLU A 201 20.83 10.74 -6.46
C GLU A 201 20.34 10.17 -7.80
N LYS A 202 21.12 10.37 -8.85
CA LYS A 202 20.90 9.69 -10.12
C LYS A 202 21.03 8.18 -9.91
N ILE A 203 20.05 7.42 -10.42
CA ILE A 203 20.05 5.97 -10.28
C ILE A 203 21.15 5.35 -11.14
N ASP A 204 22.05 4.60 -10.53
CA ASP A 204 23.00 3.73 -11.19
C ASP A 204 22.43 2.30 -11.23
N PHE A 205 22.24 1.77 -12.44
CA PHE A 205 21.76 0.40 -12.59
C PHE A 205 22.93 -0.57 -12.65
N THR A 206 22.90 -1.57 -11.77
CA THR A 206 23.87 -2.67 -11.81
C THR A 206 23.86 -3.34 -13.18
N ASN A 207 25.05 -3.50 -13.75
CA ASN A 207 25.23 -4.17 -15.02
C ASN A 207 26.36 -5.21 -14.93
N PHE A 208 26.00 -6.46 -14.70
CA PHE A 208 26.95 -7.58 -14.58
C PHE A 208 27.46 -8.13 -15.94
N ILE A 209 26.91 -7.67 -17.06
CA ILE A 209 27.10 -8.26 -18.39
C ILE A 209 27.89 -7.32 -19.31
N ARG A 210 27.86 -6.01 -19.07
CA ARG A 210 28.49 -5.00 -19.93
C ARG A 210 29.69 -4.40 -19.22
N ASN A 211 30.83 -4.38 -19.95
CA ASN A 211 32.10 -3.80 -19.45
C ASN A 211 32.27 -2.32 -19.88
N ASP A 212 31.26 -1.72 -20.47
CA ASP A 212 31.32 -0.46 -21.23
C ASP A 212 30.40 0.64 -20.64
N LEU A 213 30.38 0.70 -19.29
CA LEU A 213 29.77 1.84 -18.58
C LEU A 213 30.83 2.71 -17.94
#